data_c0b18a326edc062a748f7495ee78978d
#
_entry.id   c0b18a326edc062a748f7495ee78978d
#
_cell.length_a   1.000
_cell.length_b   1.000
_cell.length_c   1.000
_cell.angle_alpha   90.00
_cell.angle_beta   90.00
_cell.angle_gamma   90.00
#
_symmetry.space_group_name_H-M   'P 1'
#
loop_
_entity.id
_entity.type
_entity.pdbx_description
1 polymer ?
#
loop_
_entity_poly.entity_id
_entity_poly.type
_entity_poly.pdbx_seq_one_letter_code
_entity_poly.pdbx_strand_id
1 'polypeptide(L)'
;MERKASVTRTTKETDIAITLNLDGSGKADLSTGIGFFDHMLDGFARHGFFDLDCAVKGDLQVDGHHTVEDTGIVLGEAIKKAVGDKKGINRYGYFILPMDEVLALCAVDLSGRPYLNFECEFTVPKVGELDTELVKEFFYAVSYSAGMNLHIKMLSAGNNHHMIEAMFKAFAKALDLAVSYNPKVTGILSTKGSL
;
A
#
# COMPACT_ATOMS: atom_id res chain seq x y z
N MET A 1 14.68 3.38 -17.21
CA MET A 1 14.13 4.62 -16.61
C MET A 1 13.81 4.25 -15.16
N GLU A 2 14.28 5.01 -14.19
CA GLU A 2 14.03 4.73 -12.78
C GLU A 2 12.54 4.93 -12.46
N ARG A 3 11.88 3.94 -11.86
CA ARG A 3 10.46 4.01 -11.50
C ARG A 3 10.29 4.64 -10.12
N LYS A 4 10.61 5.93 -10.07
CA LYS A 4 10.58 6.74 -8.86
C LYS A 4 9.60 7.90 -9.02
N ALA A 5 8.84 8.19 -7.98
CA ALA A 5 7.90 9.31 -7.95
C ALA A 5 7.92 10.01 -6.59
N SER A 6 7.83 11.34 -6.63
CA SER A 6 7.59 12.16 -5.44
C SER A 6 6.24 12.85 -5.56
N VAL A 7 5.47 12.83 -4.48
CA VAL A 7 4.15 13.43 -4.37
C VAL A 7 4.06 14.19 -3.06
N THR A 8 3.50 15.39 -3.12
CA THR A 8 3.18 16.20 -1.95
C THR A 8 1.71 16.55 -1.94
N ARG A 9 1.10 16.61 -0.77
CA ARG A 9 -0.29 17.02 -0.55
C ARG A 9 -0.35 17.85 0.75
N THR A 10 -0.87 19.07 0.64
CA THR A 10 -1.08 19.95 1.79
C THR A 10 -2.54 20.34 1.84
N THR A 11 -3.18 20.13 2.99
CA THR A 11 -4.54 20.55 3.31
C THR A 11 -4.53 21.42 4.57
N LYS A 12 -5.68 21.67 5.17
CA LYS A 12 -5.75 22.28 6.50
C LYS A 12 -5.50 21.29 7.63
N GLU A 13 -5.56 20.00 7.34
CA GLU A 13 -5.52 18.89 8.29
C GLU A 13 -4.19 18.14 8.23
N THR A 14 -3.58 18.07 7.04
CA THR A 14 -2.35 17.30 6.82
C THR A 14 -1.38 18.02 5.89
N ASP A 15 -0.06 17.77 6.10
CA ASP A 15 1.01 18.13 5.19
C ASP A 15 1.89 16.90 4.98
N ILE A 16 1.90 16.39 3.74
CA ILE A 16 2.45 15.08 3.41
C ILE A 16 3.41 15.17 2.24
N ALA A 17 4.56 14.54 2.38
CA ALA A 17 5.52 14.33 1.30
C ALA A 17 5.93 12.85 1.25
N ILE A 18 5.70 12.20 0.11
CA ILE A 18 6.11 10.82 -0.14
C ILE A 18 7.00 10.75 -1.37
N THR A 19 8.13 10.06 -1.25
CA THR A 19 8.96 9.61 -2.37
C THR A 19 9.01 8.10 -2.37
N LEU A 20 8.57 7.49 -3.47
CA LEU A 20 8.55 6.03 -3.67
C LEU A 20 9.43 5.66 -4.85
N ASN A 21 10.34 4.70 -4.66
CA ASN A 21 11.09 4.03 -5.72
C ASN A 21 10.69 2.55 -5.78
N LEU A 22 10.09 2.12 -6.89
CA LEU A 22 9.65 0.74 -7.09
C LEU A 22 10.83 -0.21 -7.39
N ASP A 23 11.98 0.33 -7.80
CA ASP A 23 13.21 -0.43 -8.08
C ASP A 23 14.23 -0.23 -6.94
N GLY A 24 13.74 -0.19 -5.71
CA GLY A 24 14.51 0.08 -4.51
C GLY A 24 15.22 -1.14 -3.92
N SER A 25 15.62 -1.00 -2.67
CA SER A 25 16.30 -2.03 -1.86
C SER A 25 15.60 -2.34 -0.54
N GLY A 26 14.42 -1.77 -0.31
CA GLY A 26 13.64 -1.93 0.91
C GLY A 26 14.08 -0.97 2.03
N LYS A 27 14.56 0.22 1.69
CA LYS A 27 14.91 1.26 2.66
C LYS A 27 13.71 2.15 2.93
N ALA A 28 13.52 2.53 4.19
CA ALA A 28 12.45 3.43 4.58
C ALA A 28 12.98 4.54 5.50
N ASP A 29 12.46 5.77 5.29
CA ASP A 29 12.56 6.90 6.20
C ASP A 29 11.16 7.42 6.47
N LEU A 30 10.63 7.20 7.69
CA LEU A 30 9.22 7.31 8.00
C LEU A 30 8.99 8.20 9.21
N SER A 31 8.03 9.10 9.10
CA SER A 31 7.63 10.01 10.15
C SER A 31 6.15 10.37 10.00
N THR A 32 5.23 9.49 10.41
CA THR A 32 3.78 9.77 10.38
C THR A 32 3.23 10.30 11.69
N GLY A 33 4.00 10.17 12.77
CA GLY A 33 3.53 10.47 14.13
C GLY A 33 2.74 9.35 14.80
N ILE A 34 2.48 8.23 14.08
CA ILE A 34 1.81 7.03 14.60
C ILE A 34 2.79 5.86 14.49
N GLY A 35 3.46 5.50 15.59
CA GLY A 35 4.58 4.56 15.58
C GLY A 35 4.24 3.18 14.99
N PHE A 36 3.04 2.66 15.25
CA PHE A 36 2.62 1.39 14.66
C PHE A 36 2.38 1.51 13.15
N PHE A 37 1.91 2.65 12.67
CA PHE A 37 1.73 2.88 11.23
C PHE A 37 3.07 3.02 10.52
N ASP A 38 4.06 3.69 11.14
CA ASP A 38 5.45 3.72 10.63
C ASP A 38 6.00 2.30 10.50
N HIS A 39 5.78 1.44 11.50
CA HIS A 39 6.19 0.03 11.44
C HIS A 39 5.51 -0.73 10.29
N MET A 40 4.24 -0.46 10.01
CA MET A 40 3.52 -1.08 8.87
C MET A 40 4.09 -0.62 7.52
N LEU A 41 4.40 0.66 7.37
CA LEU A 41 5.00 1.22 6.16
C LEU A 41 6.44 0.74 5.95
N ASP A 42 7.23 0.55 7.04
CA ASP A 42 8.55 -0.08 6.96
C ASP A 42 8.44 -1.53 6.46
N GLY A 43 7.48 -2.29 7.00
CA GLY A 43 7.15 -3.64 6.51
C GLY A 43 6.78 -3.64 5.02
N PHE A 44 5.98 -2.69 4.56
CA PHE A 44 5.64 -2.53 3.15
C PHE A 44 6.90 -2.25 2.30
N ALA A 45 7.72 -1.28 2.67
CA ALA A 45 8.95 -0.96 1.95
C ALA A 45 9.92 -2.15 1.90
N ARG A 46 10.18 -2.75 3.04
CA ARG A 46 11.15 -3.86 3.19
C ARG A 46 10.75 -5.07 2.37
N HIS A 47 9.49 -5.52 2.49
CA HIS A 47 9.03 -6.75 1.85
C HIS A 47 8.67 -6.58 0.37
N GLY A 48 8.36 -5.35 -0.07
CA GLY A 48 8.19 -5.01 -1.48
C GLY A 48 9.50 -4.67 -2.19
N PHE A 49 10.63 -4.57 -1.46
CA PHE A 49 11.91 -4.06 -1.98
C PHE A 49 11.82 -2.64 -2.52
N PHE A 50 10.85 -1.86 -2.04
CA PHE A 50 10.68 -0.45 -2.38
C PHE A 50 11.57 0.42 -1.50
N ASP A 51 12.07 1.55 -2.03
CA ASP A 51 12.56 2.60 -1.14
C ASP A 51 11.43 3.61 -0.93
N LEU A 52 11.17 3.97 0.34
CA LEU A 52 10.06 4.81 0.75
C LEU A 52 10.50 5.89 1.74
N ASP A 53 10.46 7.15 1.31
CA ASP A 53 10.55 8.28 2.20
C ASP A 53 9.12 8.82 2.42
N CYS A 54 8.65 8.92 3.66
CA CYS A 54 7.31 9.34 4.01
C CYS A 54 7.33 10.26 5.23
N ALA A 55 7.11 11.55 5.00
CA ALA A 55 6.99 12.56 6.04
C ALA A 55 5.54 13.07 6.09
N VAL A 56 4.91 12.96 7.24
CA VAL A 56 3.52 13.37 7.47
C VAL A 56 3.44 14.24 8.72
N LYS A 57 2.75 15.36 8.57
CA LYS A 57 2.36 16.22 9.69
C LYS A 57 0.84 16.36 9.65
N GLY A 58 0.15 15.59 10.48
CA GLY A 58 -1.31 15.59 10.57
C GLY A 58 -1.82 16.16 11.89
N ASP A 59 -3.12 16.36 11.96
CA ASP A 59 -3.85 16.89 13.11
C ASP A 59 -4.20 15.80 14.14
N LEU A 60 -3.19 15.04 14.58
CA LEU A 60 -3.32 13.89 15.52
C LEU A 60 -4.01 14.24 16.85
N GLN A 61 -4.12 15.53 17.18
CA GLN A 61 -4.92 16.00 18.34
C GLN A 61 -6.43 15.79 18.11
N VAL A 62 -6.89 15.61 16.85
CA VAL A 62 -8.26 15.21 16.53
C VAL A 62 -8.37 13.70 16.66
N ASP A 63 -7.72 12.98 15.76
CA ASP A 63 -7.49 11.53 15.77
C ASP A 63 -6.46 11.15 14.66
N GLY A 64 -6.33 9.86 14.37
CA GLY A 64 -5.43 9.37 13.31
C GLY A 64 -6.03 9.34 11.91
N HIS A 65 -7.33 9.63 11.73
CA HIS A 65 -8.05 9.37 10.49
C HIS A 65 -7.44 10.12 9.29
N HIS A 66 -7.37 11.45 9.38
CA HIS A 66 -6.83 12.27 8.29
C HIS A 66 -5.38 11.90 7.95
N THR A 67 -4.55 11.62 8.98
CA THR A 67 -3.17 11.21 8.79
C THR A 67 -3.06 9.91 7.99
N VAL A 68 -3.84 8.90 8.32
CA VAL A 68 -3.77 7.57 7.71
C VAL A 68 -4.40 7.57 6.32
N GLU A 69 -5.59 8.16 6.16
CA GLU A 69 -6.28 8.25 4.87
C GLU A 69 -5.47 9.04 3.85
N ASP A 70 -5.06 10.27 4.20
CA ASP A 70 -4.30 11.14 3.29
C ASP A 70 -2.93 10.54 2.93
N THR A 71 -2.27 9.82 3.86
CA THR A 71 -1.06 9.05 3.55
C THR A 71 -1.35 7.98 2.50
N GLY A 72 -2.47 7.27 2.62
CA GLY A 72 -2.94 6.31 1.63
C GLY A 72 -3.19 6.95 0.25
N ILE A 73 -3.80 8.14 0.21
CA ILE A 73 -4.01 8.90 -1.03
C ILE A 73 -2.68 9.21 -1.70
N VAL A 74 -1.73 9.80 -0.95
CA VAL A 74 -0.43 10.23 -1.50
C VAL A 74 0.42 9.04 -1.93
N LEU A 75 0.41 7.94 -1.16
CA LEU A 75 1.09 6.70 -1.55
C LEU A 75 0.48 6.09 -2.82
N GLY A 76 -0.84 6.06 -2.93
CA GLY A 76 -1.54 5.58 -4.13
C GLY A 76 -1.18 6.40 -5.37
N GLU A 77 -1.12 7.73 -5.25
CA GLU A 77 -0.67 8.61 -6.33
C GLU A 77 0.81 8.38 -6.70
N ALA A 78 1.68 8.17 -5.69
CA ALA A 78 3.10 7.87 -5.92
C ALA A 78 3.26 6.53 -6.66
N ILE A 79 2.53 5.48 -6.28
CA ILE A 79 2.49 4.20 -6.99
C ILE A 79 2.07 4.41 -8.44
N LYS A 80 0.96 5.11 -8.68
CA LYS A 80 0.45 5.39 -10.04
C LYS A 80 1.48 6.10 -10.92
N LYS A 81 2.12 7.14 -10.38
CA LYS A 81 3.15 7.91 -11.10
C LYS A 81 4.40 7.07 -11.37
N ALA A 82 4.86 6.28 -10.39
CA ALA A 82 6.05 5.45 -10.53
C ALA A 82 5.85 4.30 -11.52
N VAL A 83 4.68 3.68 -11.54
CA VAL A 83 4.32 2.62 -12.52
C VAL A 83 4.24 3.16 -13.95
N GLY A 84 3.85 4.42 -14.13
CA GLY A 84 3.80 5.08 -15.43
C GLY A 84 2.79 4.46 -16.38
N ASP A 85 3.24 4.15 -17.62
CA ASP A 85 2.38 3.67 -18.71
C ASP A 85 2.05 2.17 -18.65
N LYS A 86 2.53 1.46 -17.62
CA LYS A 86 2.26 0.03 -17.37
C LYS A 86 2.74 -0.94 -18.46
N LYS A 87 3.66 -0.49 -19.35
CA LYS A 87 4.22 -1.36 -20.36
C LYS A 87 5.21 -2.35 -19.78
N GLY A 88 5.14 -3.58 -20.25
CA GLY A 88 6.10 -4.63 -19.93
C GLY A 88 6.00 -5.20 -18.51
N ILE A 89 5.05 -4.75 -17.68
CA ILE A 89 4.87 -5.27 -16.31
C ILE A 89 3.90 -6.46 -16.28
N ASN A 90 3.95 -7.23 -15.17
CA ASN A 90 3.01 -8.33 -14.93
C ASN A 90 1.56 -7.86 -14.82
N ARG A 91 1.32 -6.62 -14.36
CA ARG A 91 0.00 -6.04 -14.09
C ARG A 91 -0.73 -6.67 -12.90
N TYR A 92 -0.70 -7.99 -12.82
CA TYR A 92 -1.33 -8.76 -11.73
C TYR A 92 -0.28 -9.23 -10.74
N GLY A 93 -0.60 -9.13 -9.45
CA GLY A 93 0.20 -9.73 -8.40
C GLY A 93 -0.68 -10.26 -7.30
N TYR A 94 -0.26 -11.33 -6.66
CA TYR A 94 -0.95 -11.89 -5.51
C TYR A 94 0.06 -12.53 -4.57
N PHE A 95 -0.28 -12.54 -3.28
CA PHE A 95 0.53 -13.22 -2.28
C PHE A 95 -0.35 -13.75 -1.16
N ILE A 96 -0.04 -14.95 -0.69
CA ILE A 96 -0.59 -15.52 0.53
C ILE A 96 0.55 -15.56 1.54
N LEU A 97 0.40 -14.78 2.62
CA LEU A 97 1.46 -14.55 3.60
C LEU A 97 1.07 -15.10 4.96
N PRO A 98 1.83 -16.08 5.48
CA PRO A 98 1.67 -16.53 6.85
C PRO A 98 2.45 -15.61 7.81
N MET A 99 1.88 -15.37 8.98
CA MET A 99 2.55 -14.74 10.12
C MET A 99 2.06 -15.41 11.39
N ASP A 100 2.86 -16.34 11.92
CA ASP A 100 2.51 -17.24 13.01
C ASP A 100 1.15 -17.92 12.75
N GLU A 101 0.13 -17.64 13.56
CA GLU A 101 -1.23 -18.21 13.43
C GLU A 101 -2.07 -17.57 12.34
N VAL A 102 -1.62 -16.43 11.80
CA VAL A 102 -2.36 -15.62 10.83
C VAL A 102 -1.99 -15.98 9.39
N LEU A 103 -2.98 -15.96 8.51
CA LEU A 103 -2.78 -16.14 7.07
C LEU A 103 -3.55 -15.08 6.30
N ALA A 104 -2.83 -14.17 5.63
CA ALA A 104 -3.41 -13.11 4.81
C ALA A 104 -3.25 -13.37 3.31
N LEU A 105 -4.30 -13.10 2.54
CA LEU A 105 -4.25 -13.06 1.08
C LEU A 105 -4.34 -11.61 0.60
N CYS A 106 -3.49 -11.23 -0.34
CA CYS A 106 -3.60 -10.00 -1.08
C CYS A 106 -3.50 -10.26 -2.59
N ALA A 107 -4.38 -9.63 -3.37
CA ALA A 107 -4.34 -9.66 -4.84
C ALA A 107 -4.53 -8.26 -5.41
N VAL A 108 -3.71 -7.92 -6.43
CA VAL A 108 -3.66 -6.62 -7.09
C VAL A 108 -3.87 -6.78 -8.59
N ASP A 109 -4.70 -5.90 -9.20
CA ASP A 109 -4.76 -5.65 -10.64
C ASP A 109 -4.55 -4.15 -10.89
N LEU A 110 -3.45 -3.78 -11.54
CA LEU A 110 -3.13 -2.40 -11.92
C LEU A 110 -3.96 -1.95 -13.14
N SER A 111 -5.28 -2.15 -13.08
CA SER A 111 -6.23 -2.01 -14.18
C SER A 111 -6.58 -0.57 -14.57
N GLY A 112 -6.21 0.42 -13.79
CA GLY A 112 -6.69 1.81 -13.94
C GLY A 112 -8.10 2.04 -13.37
N ARG A 113 -8.78 1.01 -12.87
CA ARG A 113 -10.12 1.08 -12.27
C ARG A 113 -10.03 0.77 -10.78
N PRO A 114 -10.36 1.74 -9.91
CA PRO A 114 -10.25 1.53 -8.47
C PRO A 114 -11.33 0.57 -7.94
N TYR A 115 -10.94 -0.32 -7.05
CA TYR A 115 -11.85 -1.16 -6.30
C TYR A 115 -11.13 -1.75 -5.08
N LEU A 116 -11.76 -1.71 -3.91
CA LEU A 116 -11.29 -2.43 -2.74
C LEU A 116 -12.30 -3.50 -2.32
N ASN A 117 -11.85 -4.74 -2.18
CA ASN A 117 -12.50 -5.77 -1.37
C ASN A 117 -11.65 -6.02 -0.12
N PHE A 118 -12.23 -5.75 1.05
CA PHE A 118 -11.54 -5.92 2.34
C PHE A 118 -12.35 -6.83 3.24
N GLU A 119 -11.86 -8.04 3.48
CA GLU A 119 -12.50 -9.06 4.31
C GLU A 119 -11.62 -9.37 5.52
N CYS A 120 -11.78 -8.58 6.57
CA CYS A 120 -11.15 -8.79 7.87
C CYS A 120 -12.00 -8.13 8.96
N GLU A 121 -12.10 -8.79 10.11
CA GLU A 121 -12.68 -8.25 11.32
C GLU A 121 -11.62 -8.19 12.41
N PHE A 122 -11.44 -7.01 13.01
CA PHE A 122 -10.53 -6.82 14.13
C PHE A 122 -11.30 -6.99 15.44
N THR A 123 -10.64 -7.55 16.45
CA THR A 123 -11.24 -7.84 17.76
C THR A 123 -10.90 -6.80 18.82
N VAL A 124 -9.99 -5.88 18.51
CA VAL A 124 -9.60 -4.75 19.38
C VAL A 124 -9.71 -3.43 18.62
N PRO A 125 -10.05 -2.32 19.30
CA PRO A 125 -10.20 -1.03 18.62
C PRO A 125 -8.87 -0.41 18.18
N LYS A 126 -7.74 -0.76 18.83
CA LYS A 126 -6.43 -0.18 18.55
C LYS A 126 -5.31 -1.21 18.65
N VAL A 127 -4.25 -0.98 17.87
CA VAL A 127 -2.93 -1.58 18.03
C VAL A 127 -1.90 -0.46 18.10
N GLY A 128 -1.21 -0.31 19.23
CA GLY A 128 -0.47 0.92 19.52
C GLY A 128 -1.42 2.12 19.49
N GLU A 129 -1.02 3.19 18.79
CA GLU A 129 -1.85 4.39 18.61
C GLU A 129 -2.70 4.35 17.32
N LEU A 130 -2.64 3.26 16.53
CA LEU A 130 -3.44 3.09 15.31
C LEU A 130 -4.81 2.48 15.63
N ASP A 131 -5.89 3.19 15.32
CA ASP A 131 -7.24 2.62 15.33
C ASP A 131 -7.37 1.57 14.23
N THR A 132 -7.90 0.39 14.57
CA THR A 132 -7.95 -0.75 13.61
C THR A 132 -8.88 -0.49 12.43
N GLU A 133 -9.92 0.33 12.61
CA GLU A 133 -10.81 0.74 11.52
C GLU A 133 -10.07 1.53 10.41
N LEU A 134 -8.98 2.24 10.73
CA LEU A 134 -8.21 3.02 9.78
C LEU A 134 -7.38 2.16 8.81
N VAL A 135 -7.17 0.89 9.12
CA VAL A 135 -6.48 -0.04 8.22
C VAL A 135 -7.25 -0.19 6.90
N LYS A 136 -8.57 -0.32 6.96
CA LYS A 136 -9.42 -0.38 5.77
C LYS A 136 -9.40 0.95 5.01
N GLU A 137 -9.48 2.08 5.71
CA GLU A 137 -9.45 3.42 5.09
C GLU A 137 -8.13 3.67 4.36
N PHE A 138 -7.00 3.27 4.95
CA PHE A 138 -5.70 3.32 4.27
C PHE A 138 -5.70 2.53 2.95
N PHE A 139 -6.10 1.27 2.96
CA PHE A 139 -6.11 0.45 1.75
C PHE A 139 -7.14 0.94 0.72
N TYR A 140 -8.26 1.50 1.18
CA TYR A 140 -9.24 2.15 0.31
C TYR A 140 -8.59 3.34 -0.41
N ALA A 141 -7.98 4.26 0.34
CA ALA A 141 -7.31 5.45 -0.19
C ALA A 141 -6.20 5.07 -1.20
N VAL A 142 -5.36 4.09 -0.87
CA VAL A 142 -4.32 3.57 -1.78
C VAL A 142 -4.93 3.01 -3.06
N SER A 143 -5.95 2.14 -2.97
CA SER A 143 -6.52 1.47 -4.14
C SER A 143 -7.18 2.47 -5.10
N TYR A 144 -7.89 3.46 -4.56
CA TYR A 144 -8.58 4.48 -5.35
C TYR A 144 -7.61 5.46 -6.01
N SER A 145 -6.60 5.93 -5.27
CA SER A 145 -5.62 6.88 -5.81
C SER A 145 -4.66 6.26 -6.81
N ALA A 146 -4.27 5.01 -6.59
CA ALA A 146 -3.45 4.26 -7.55
C ALA A 146 -4.24 3.80 -8.78
N GLY A 147 -5.57 3.72 -8.70
CA GLY A 147 -6.41 3.16 -9.76
C GLY A 147 -6.18 1.67 -9.92
N MET A 148 -6.17 0.92 -8.81
CA MET A 148 -6.00 -0.53 -8.81
C MET A 148 -7.22 -1.24 -8.23
N ASN A 149 -7.45 -2.49 -8.66
CA ASN A 149 -8.25 -3.39 -7.87
C ASN A 149 -7.36 -4.00 -6.79
N LEU A 150 -7.82 -3.95 -5.56
CA LEU A 150 -7.13 -4.48 -4.39
C LEU A 150 -8.08 -5.39 -3.61
N HIS A 151 -7.71 -6.64 -3.46
CA HIS A 151 -8.43 -7.60 -2.62
C HIS A 151 -7.53 -8.00 -1.47
N ILE A 152 -8.02 -7.82 -0.25
CA ILE A 152 -7.37 -8.26 0.99
C ILE A 152 -8.35 -9.15 1.76
N LYS A 153 -7.91 -10.35 2.08
CA LYS A 153 -8.71 -11.30 2.83
C LYS A 153 -7.89 -11.98 3.91
N MET A 154 -8.42 -11.97 5.13
CA MET A 154 -7.86 -12.77 6.22
C MET A 154 -8.39 -14.19 6.13
N LEU A 155 -7.51 -15.12 5.74
CA LEU A 155 -7.84 -16.55 5.60
C LEU A 155 -7.81 -17.28 6.94
N SER A 156 -6.90 -16.87 7.83
CA SER A 156 -6.82 -17.32 9.22
C SER A 156 -6.55 -16.10 10.10
N ALA A 157 -7.45 -15.83 11.03
CA ALA A 157 -7.35 -14.69 11.94
C ALA A 157 -6.67 -15.07 13.26
N GLY A 158 -6.10 -14.08 13.95
CA GLY A 158 -5.43 -14.25 15.23
C GLY A 158 -5.17 -12.92 15.92
N ASN A 159 -3.95 -12.71 16.39
CA ASN A 159 -3.52 -11.46 17.00
C ASN A 159 -3.67 -10.28 16.00
N ASN A 160 -4.30 -9.18 16.43
CA ASN A 160 -4.60 -8.05 15.53
C ASN A 160 -3.33 -7.38 14.97
N HIS A 161 -2.25 -7.30 15.73
CA HIS A 161 -0.96 -6.83 15.24
C HIS A 161 -0.47 -7.73 14.09
N HIS A 162 -0.46 -9.06 14.29
CA HIS A 162 -0.07 -10.01 13.25
C HIS A 162 -0.96 -9.92 12.02
N MET A 163 -2.27 -9.73 12.18
CA MET A 163 -3.19 -9.57 11.06
C MET A 163 -2.86 -8.34 10.22
N ILE A 164 -2.69 -7.18 10.85
CA ILE A 164 -2.38 -5.93 10.16
C ILE A 164 -1.02 -6.02 9.45
N GLU A 165 0.00 -6.49 10.16
CA GLU A 165 1.34 -6.64 9.60
C GLU A 165 1.37 -7.63 8.43
N ALA A 166 0.65 -8.75 8.54
CA ALA A 166 0.52 -9.72 7.44
C ALA A 166 -0.13 -9.10 6.20
N MET A 167 -1.16 -8.24 6.37
CA MET A 167 -1.79 -7.52 5.26
C MET A 167 -0.81 -6.58 4.55
N PHE A 168 -0.06 -5.75 5.30
CA PHE A 168 0.90 -4.82 4.71
C PHE A 168 2.02 -5.55 3.96
N LYS A 169 2.55 -6.64 4.53
CA LYS A 169 3.55 -7.49 3.88
C LYS A 169 3.00 -8.21 2.65
N ALA A 170 1.77 -8.75 2.72
CA ALA A 170 1.13 -9.41 1.59
C ALA A 170 0.85 -8.42 0.45
N PHE A 171 0.40 -7.19 0.78
CA PHE A 171 0.22 -6.12 -0.20
C PHE A 171 1.55 -5.73 -0.85
N ALA A 172 2.61 -5.56 -0.07
CA ALA A 172 3.95 -5.27 -0.58
C ALA A 172 4.42 -6.32 -1.61
N LYS A 173 4.29 -7.61 -1.26
CA LYS A 173 4.67 -8.72 -2.15
C LYS A 173 3.79 -8.82 -3.40
N ALA A 174 2.49 -8.61 -3.26
CA ALA A 174 1.56 -8.61 -4.39
C ALA A 174 1.85 -7.44 -5.34
N LEU A 175 2.14 -6.24 -4.80
CA LEU A 175 2.48 -5.07 -5.60
C LEU A 175 3.83 -5.25 -6.30
N ASP A 176 4.87 -5.74 -5.60
CA ASP A 176 6.18 -6.06 -6.17
C ASP A 176 6.04 -7.00 -7.39
N LEU A 177 5.25 -8.07 -7.25
CA LEU A 177 4.96 -8.96 -8.37
C LEU A 177 4.21 -8.25 -9.52
N ALA A 178 3.21 -7.43 -9.20
CA ALA A 178 2.40 -6.73 -10.21
C ALA A 178 3.22 -5.73 -11.03
N VAL A 179 4.15 -4.99 -10.39
CA VAL A 179 4.99 -3.98 -11.04
C VAL A 179 6.24 -4.57 -11.70
N SER A 180 6.58 -5.82 -11.42
CA SER A 180 7.76 -6.47 -11.99
C SER A 180 7.66 -6.61 -13.49
N TYR A 181 8.77 -6.34 -14.21
CA TYR A 181 8.84 -6.53 -15.64
C TYR A 181 8.77 -8.00 -16.04
N ASN A 182 8.00 -8.28 -17.10
CA ASN A 182 7.85 -9.61 -17.65
C ASN A 182 8.32 -9.62 -19.12
N PRO A 183 9.36 -10.36 -19.46
CA PRO A 183 9.90 -10.37 -20.84
C PRO A 183 8.92 -10.92 -21.88
N LYS A 184 7.84 -11.58 -21.46
CA LYS A 184 6.78 -12.04 -22.35
C LYS A 184 5.74 -10.96 -22.68
N VAL A 185 5.76 -9.82 -21.98
CA VAL A 185 4.83 -8.70 -22.17
C VAL A 185 5.47 -7.63 -23.01
N THR A 186 5.11 -7.54 -24.29
CA THR A 186 5.68 -6.61 -25.27
C THR A 186 4.94 -5.26 -25.36
N GLY A 187 4.09 -4.93 -24.43
CA GLY A 187 3.31 -3.69 -24.42
C GLY A 187 2.48 -3.61 -23.14
N ILE A 188 1.26 -3.10 -23.26
CA ILE A 188 0.31 -3.11 -22.14
C ILE A 188 -0.42 -4.46 -22.13
N LEU A 189 -0.39 -5.17 -21.01
CA LEU A 189 -1.07 -6.46 -20.84
C LEU A 189 -2.60 -6.25 -20.74
N SER A 190 -3.21 -5.97 -21.87
CA SER A 190 -4.65 -5.74 -21.99
C SER A 190 -5.11 -6.06 -23.42
N THR A 191 -6.21 -6.81 -23.56
CA THR A 191 -6.85 -7.05 -24.86
C THR A 191 -7.42 -5.79 -25.50
N LYS A 192 -7.59 -4.70 -24.70
CA LYS A 192 -8.04 -3.39 -25.16
C LYS A 192 -6.90 -2.51 -25.67
N GLY A 193 -5.63 -2.90 -25.44
CA GLY A 193 -4.45 -2.09 -25.78
C GLY A 193 -4.21 -0.89 -24.86
N SER A 194 -5.04 -0.70 -23.82
CA SER A 194 -4.93 0.38 -22.83
C SER A 194 -5.40 -0.07 -21.43
N LEU A 195 -4.99 0.66 -20.39
CA LEU A 195 -5.37 0.50 -19.00
C LEU A 195 -5.64 1.87 -18.35
#